data_a6c38f6f3b2291d60e751282ae3bc893
#
_entry.id   a6c38f6f3b2291d60e751282ae3bc893
#
_cell.length_a   1.000
_cell.length_b   1.000
_cell.length_c   1.000
_cell.angle_alpha   90.00
_cell.angle_beta   90.00
_cell.angle_gamma   90.00
#
_symmetry.space_group_name_H-M   'P 1'
#
loop_
_entity.id
_entity.type
_entity.pdbx_description
1 polymer ?
#
loop_
_entity_poly.entity_id
_entity_poly.type
_entity_poly.pdbx_seq_one_letter_code
_entity_poly.pdbx_strand_id
1 'polypeptide(L)'
;IIVGTYTKDDLIKKAQELAEMIAETEEVDFFKKAEAQIHENKRVRELIASLKSLQKQSINFEHYGKERAYKQVQDRIHAVEEEINEIPIVQEFKQSQIEVNELLQMVSSAISNKVTDLIIESTEGNVLRGQTGAEVKNQTASSCS
;
A
#
# COMPACT_ATOMS: atom_id res chain seq x y z
N ILE A 1 -17.60 1.31 35.54
CA ILE A 1 -17.07 1.63 34.20
C ILE A 1 -15.57 1.32 34.21
N ILE A 2 -15.16 0.34 33.46
CA ILE A 2 -13.73 0.04 33.29
C ILE A 2 -13.16 1.00 32.28
N VAL A 3 -12.29 1.89 32.73
CA VAL A 3 -11.53 2.76 31.83
C VAL A 3 -10.29 2.00 31.37
N GLY A 4 -10.05 1.91 30.08
CA GLY A 4 -8.84 1.28 29.54
C GLY A 4 -7.58 2.00 30.04
N THR A 5 -6.49 1.26 30.18
CA THR A 5 -5.19 1.78 30.64
C THR A 5 -4.60 2.80 29.64
N TYR A 6 -4.92 2.63 28.36
CA TYR A 6 -4.37 3.43 27.27
C TYR A 6 -5.47 4.18 26.52
N THR A 7 -5.16 5.40 26.11
CA THR A 7 -6.04 6.24 25.28
C THR A 7 -5.69 6.09 23.79
N LYS A 8 -6.56 6.60 22.92
CA LYS A 8 -6.27 6.70 21.47
C LYS A 8 -5.00 7.49 21.20
N ASP A 9 -4.76 8.58 21.95
CA ASP A 9 -3.56 9.40 21.80
C ASP A 9 -2.30 8.63 22.16
N ASP A 10 -2.33 7.77 23.17
CA ASP A 10 -1.22 6.89 23.53
C ASP A 10 -0.90 5.92 22.38
N LEU A 11 -1.92 5.35 21.75
CA LEU A 11 -1.76 4.45 20.60
C LEU A 11 -1.17 5.18 19.39
N ILE A 12 -1.61 6.39 19.12
CA ILE A 12 -1.07 7.21 18.01
C ILE A 12 0.41 7.52 18.23
N LYS A 13 0.81 7.84 19.47
CA LYS A 13 2.23 8.04 19.81
C LYS A 13 3.07 6.81 19.52
N LYS A 14 2.60 5.63 19.91
CA LYS A 14 3.30 4.36 19.62
C LYS A 14 3.35 4.06 18.12
N ALA A 15 2.28 4.35 17.40
CA ALA A 15 2.27 4.22 15.94
C ALA A 15 3.28 5.16 15.27
N GLN A 16 3.43 6.38 15.77
CA GLN A 16 4.43 7.34 15.27
C GLN A 16 5.86 6.86 15.55
N GLU A 17 6.13 6.33 16.75
CA GLU A 17 7.42 5.72 17.08
C GLU A 17 7.73 4.54 16.15
N LEU A 18 6.75 3.68 15.89
CA LEU A 18 6.88 2.57 14.96
C LEU A 18 7.13 3.06 13.53
N ALA A 19 6.45 4.12 13.10
CA ALA A 19 6.66 4.73 11.79
C ALA A 19 8.09 5.26 11.63
N GLU A 20 8.67 5.87 12.66
CA GLU A 20 10.06 6.30 12.66
C GLU A 20 11.03 5.13 12.51
N MET A 21 10.77 4.01 13.19
CA MET A 21 11.55 2.77 13.02
C MET A 21 11.45 2.24 11.58
N ILE A 22 10.27 2.22 11.01
CA ILE A 22 10.04 1.76 9.62
C ILE A 22 10.80 2.65 8.64
N ALA A 23 10.82 3.96 8.87
CA ALA A 23 11.53 4.92 8.02
C ALA A 23 13.06 4.71 8.02
N GLU A 24 13.60 4.04 9.03
CA GLU A 24 15.03 3.73 9.17
C GLU A 24 15.39 2.31 8.70
N THR A 25 14.47 1.59 8.09
CA THR A 25 14.75 0.26 7.52
C THR A 25 15.52 0.33 6.22
N GLU A 26 16.16 -0.78 5.84
CA GLU A 26 16.85 -0.91 4.56
C GLU A 26 15.92 -0.73 3.37
N GLU A 27 14.69 -1.25 3.45
CA GLU A 27 13.66 -1.14 2.42
C GLU A 27 13.32 0.32 2.10
N VAL A 28 13.13 1.14 3.13
CA VAL A 28 12.83 2.58 2.96
C VAL A 28 14.07 3.35 2.49
N ASP A 29 15.26 3.03 2.98
CA ASP A 29 16.52 3.62 2.51
C ASP A 29 16.74 3.35 1.03
N PHE A 30 16.53 2.12 0.60
CA PHE A 30 16.63 1.72 -0.81
C PHE A 30 15.61 2.46 -1.68
N PHE A 31 14.37 2.58 -1.20
CA PHE A 31 13.32 3.36 -1.87
C PHE A 31 13.73 4.82 -2.07
N LYS A 32 14.24 5.48 -1.04
CA LYS A 32 14.70 6.87 -1.12
C LYS A 32 15.83 7.06 -2.13
N LYS A 33 16.78 6.15 -2.15
CA LYS A 33 17.90 6.17 -3.11
C LYS A 33 17.41 5.98 -4.55
N ALA A 34 16.52 5.03 -4.77
CA ALA A 34 15.94 4.78 -6.09
C ALA A 34 15.12 5.98 -6.59
N GLU A 35 14.34 6.60 -5.71
CA GLU A 35 13.59 7.83 -6.03
C GLU A 35 14.51 8.97 -6.43
N ALA A 36 15.57 9.22 -5.68
CA ALA A 36 16.56 10.25 -5.99
C ALA A 36 17.20 10.01 -7.37
N GLN A 37 17.56 8.78 -7.68
CA GLN A 37 18.14 8.43 -8.98
C GLN A 37 17.16 8.63 -10.14
N ILE A 38 15.88 8.35 -9.95
CA ILE A 38 14.83 8.62 -10.94
C ILE A 38 14.74 10.12 -11.24
N HIS A 39 14.73 10.95 -10.21
CA HIS A 39 14.66 12.41 -10.38
C HIS A 39 15.88 12.98 -11.10
N GLU A 40 17.04 12.38 -10.92
CA GLU A 40 18.29 12.79 -11.59
C GLU A 40 18.42 12.25 -13.02
N ASN A 41 17.69 11.20 -13.36
CA ASN A 41 17.79 10.55 -14.66
C ASN A 41 17.16 11.41 -15.77
N LYS A 42 18.00 11.91 -16.68
CA LYS A 42 17.57 12.77 -17.78
C LYS A 42 16.56 12.09 -18.71
N ARG A 43 16.79 10.83 -19.06
CA ARG A 43 15.90 10.07 -19.96
C ARG A 43 14.51 9.89 -19.37
N VAL A 44 14.43 9.55 -18.09
CA VAL A 44 13.18 9.43 -17.37
C VAL A 44 12.41 10.76 -17.37
N ARG A 45 13.09 11.87 -17.07
CA ARG A 45 12.46 13.20 -17.08
C ARG A 45 11.90 13.58 -18.46
N GLU A 46 12.66 13.30 -19.51
CA GLU A 46 12.22 13.57 -20.89
C GLU A 46 10.98 12.74 -21.27
N LEU A 47 10.98 11.45 -20.93
CA LEU A 47 9.85 10.57 -21.20
C LEU A 47 8.61 10.96 -20.39
N ILE A 48 8.75 11.34 -19.13
CA ILE A 48 7.64 11.83 -18.30
C ILE A 48 7.07 13.13 -18.87
N ALA A 49 7.91 14.06 -19.31
CA ALA A 49 7.46 15.29 -19.95
C ALA A 49 6.66 15.01 -21.24
N SER A 50 7.17 14.08 -22.06
CA SER A 50 6.47 13.61 -23.26
C SER A 50 5.11 12.97 -22.91
N LEU A 51 5.07 12.12 -21.88
CA LEU A 51 3.85 11.47 -21.41
C LEU A 51 2.80 12.50 -20.97
N LYS A 52 3.18 13.50 -20.18
CA LYS A 52 2.29 14.58 -19.75
C LYS A 52 1.72 15.38 -20.93
N SER A 53 2.56 15.68 -21.93
CA SER A 53 2.13 16.36 -23.15
C SER A 53 1.11 15.53 -23.94
N LEU A 54 1.36 14.23 -24.10
CA LEU A 54 0.45 13.30 -24.77
C LEU A 54 -0.87 13.14 -24.01
N GLN A 55 -0.83 13.10 -22.68
CA GLN A 55 -2.04 13.04 -21.86
C GLN A 55 -2.93 14.28 -22.05
N LYS A 56 -2.34 15.46 -22.12
CA LYS A 56 -3.08 16.70 -22.44
C LYS A 56 -3.72 16.65 -23.82
N GLN A 57 -2.99 16.19 -24.83
CA GLN A 57 -3.53 16.01 -26.19
C GLN A 57 -4.68 15.00 -26.20
N SER A 58 -4.55 13.90 -25.47
CA SER A 58 -5.59 12.88 -25.33
C SER A 58 -6.89 13.47 -24.78
N ILE A 59 -6.81 14.23 -23.70
CA ILE A 59 -7.98 14.89 -23.09
C ILE A 59 -8.63 15.85 -24.09
N ASN A 60 -7.85 16.63 -24.83
CA ASN A 60 -8.38 17.56 -25.84
C ASN A 60 -9.09 16.82 -26.97
N PHE A 61 -8.51 15.73 -27.48
CA PHE A 61 -9.13 14.95 -28.57
C PHE A 61 -10.41 14.26 -28.10
N GLU A 62 -10.44 13.75 -26.88
CA GLU A 62 -11.66 13.21 -26.30
C GLU A 62 -12.75 14.25 -26.15
N HIS A 63 -12.39 15.43 -25.64
CA HIS A 63 -13.34 16.55 -25.48
C HIS A 63 -13.94 17.01 -26.81
N TYR A 64 -13.14 17.04 -27.88
CA TYR A 64 -13.59 17.46 -29.22
C TYR A 64 -14.14 16.32 -30.08
N GLY A 65 -14.29 15.12 -29.52
CA GLY A 65 -14.87 13.98 -30.25
C GLY A 65 -14.02 13.44 -31.40
N LYS A 66 -12.71 13.68 -31.38
CA LYS A 66 -11.78 13.24 -32.44
C LYS A 66 -11.27 11.81 -32.16
N GLU A 67 -12.12 10.83 -32.37
CA GLU A 67 -11.87 9.43 -32.01
C GLU A 67 -10.59 8.83 -32.60
N ARG A 68 -10.33 9.09 -33.89
CA ARG A 68 -9.12 8.55 -34.55
C ARG A 68 -7.84 9.16 -33.99
N ALA A 69 -7.83 10.47 -33.78
CA ALA A 69 -6.69 11.16 -33.17
C ALA A 69 -6.50 10.75 -31.72
N TYR A 70 -7.57 10.58 -30.95
CA TYR A 70 -7.56 10.06 -29.61
C TYR A 70 -6.91 8.68 -29.55
N LYS A 71 -7.33 7.75 -30.39
CA LYS A 71 -6.75 6.40 -30.45
C LYS A 71 -5.27 6.42 -30.78
N GLN A 72 -4.84 7.23 -31.73
CA GLN A 72 -3.42 7.37 -32.10
C GLN A 72 -2.59 7.90 -30.92
N VAL A 73 -3.10 8.87 -30.17
CA VAL A 73 -2.41 9.40 -28.97
C VAL A 73 -2.37 8.37 -27.86
N GLN A 74 -3.44 7.60 -27.66
CA GLN A 74 -3.45 6.52 -26.69
C GLN A 74 -2.37 5.45 -27.00
N ASP A 75 -2.22 5.09 -28.25
CA ASP A 75 -1.18 4.15 -28.69
C ASP A 75 0.23 4.69 -28.41
N ARG A 76 0.43 6.00 -28.62
CA ARG A 76 1.72 6.66 -28.30
C ARG A 76 1.97 6.74 -26.80
N ILE A 77 0.94 7.04 -26.01
CA ILE A 77 1.02 7.01 -24.53
C ILE A 77 1.48 5.64 -24.08
N HIS A 78 0.86 4.60 -24.59
CA HIS A 78 1.20 3.22 -24.24
C HIS A 78 2.66 2.89 -24.58
N ALA A 79 3.11 3.28 -25.75
CA ALA A 79 4.50 3.07 -26.17
C ALA A 79 5.50 3.81 -25.25
N VAL A 80 5.20 5.04 -24.85
CA VAL A 80 6.05 5.81 -23.93
C VAL A 80 6.06 5.18 -22.52
N GLU A 81 4.92 4.73 -22.03
CA GLU A 81 4.81 4.02 -20.76
C GLU A 81 5.65 2.74 -20.76
N GLU A 82 5.59 1.94 -21.81
CA GLU A 82 6.42 0.75 -21.98
C GLU A 82 7.92 1.11 -21.98
N GLU A 83 8.30 2.14 -22.70
CA GLU A 83 9.69 2.61 -22.73
C GLU A 83 10.19 3.04 -21.35
N ILE A 84 9.38 3.76 -20.58
CA ILE A 84 9.69 4.12 -19.19
C ILE A 84 9.87 2.86 -18.33
N ASN A 85 8.97 1.91 -18.46
CA ASN A 85 8.99 0.67 -17.67
C ASN A 85 10.19 -0.23 -17.97
N GLU A 86 10.79 -0.13 -19.14
CA GLU A 86 11.98 -0.89 -19.51
C GLU A 86 13.28 -0.31 -18.94
N ILE A 87 13.28 0.93 -18.45
CA ILE A 87 14.45 1.55 -17.87
C ILE A 87 14.80 0.87 -16.53
N PRO A 88 16.03 0.34 -16.36
CA PRO A 88 16.38 -0.42 -15.17
C PRO A 88 16.14 0.31 -13.85
N ILE A 89 16.46 1.60 -13.77
CA ILE A 89 16.23 2.38 -12.53
C ILE A 89 14.75 2.54 -12.20
N VAL A 90 13.87 2.56 -13.20
CA VAL A 90 12.43 2.59 -13.01
C VAL A 90 11.94 1.24 -12.46
N GLN A 91 12.47 0.14 -12.97
CA GLN A 91 12.15 -1.19 -12.47
C GLN A 91 12.60 -1.36 -11.01
N GLU A 92 13.80 -0.91 -10.66
CA GLU A 92 14.30 -0.91 -9.29
C GLU A 92 13.42 -0.07 -8.35
N PHE A 93 13.00 1.10 -8.79
CA PHE A 93 12.09 1.96 -8.03
C PHE A 93 10.74 1.29 -7.79
N LYS A 94 10.15 0.69 -8.81
CA LYS A 94 8.89 -0.04 -8.68
C LYS A 94 9.00 -1.23 -7.73
N GLN A 95 10.10 -1.97 -7.82
CA GLN A 95 10.36 -3.08 -6.90
C GLN A 95 10.50 -2.59 -5.47
N SER A 96 11.21 -1.48 -5.24
CA SER A 96 11.34 -0.88 -3.92
C SER A 96 10.01 -0.41 -3.33
N GLN A 97 9.10 0.10 -4.16
CA GLN A 97 7.73 0.44 -3.72
C GLN A 97 6.97 -0.79 -3.25
N ILE A 98 7.07 -1.89 -3.98
CA ILE A 98 6.44 -3.16 -3.59
C ILE A 98 6.98 -3.63 -2.25
N GLU A 99 8.29 -3.62 -2.05
CA GLU A 99 8.93 -4.05 -0.81
C GLU A 99 8.52 -3.20 0.40
N VAL A 100 8.44 -1.87 0.24
CA VAL A 100 7.94 -0.98 1.31
C VAL A 100 6.47 -1.26 1.62
N ASN A 101 5.63 -1.46 0.61
CA ASN A 101 4.23 -1.80 0.81
C ASN A 101 4.06 -3.16 1.50
N GLU A 102 4.83 -4.15 1.12
CA GLU A 102 4.83 -5.47 1.78
C GLU A 102 5.24 -5.36 3.25
N LEU A 103 6.26 -4.55 3.55
CA LEU A 103 6.69 -4.28 4.92
C LEU A 103 5.57 -3.66 5.76
N LEU A 104 4.88 -2.64 5.22
CA LEU A 104 3.75 -1.99 5.90
C LEU A 104 2.58 -2.95 6.11
N GLN A 105 2.26 -3.78 5.12
CA GLN A 105 1.22 -4.79 5.24
C GLN A 105 1.57 -5.87 6.27
N MET A 106 2.83 -6.30 6.32
CA MET A 106 3.33 -7.24 7.30
C MET A 106 3.17 -6.70 8.72
N VAL A 107 3.57 -5.45 8.97
CA VAL A 107 3.43 -4.78 10.26
C VAL A 107 1.96 -4.63 10.66
N SER A 108 1.13 -4.15 9.74
CA SER A 108 -0.31 -3.98 9.95
C SER A 108 -1.00 -5.31 10.29
N SER A 109 -0.68 -6.37 9.55
CA SER A 109 -1.22 -7.70 9.79
C SER A 109 -0.75 -8.28 11.13
N ALA A 110 0.51 -8.08 11.49
CA ALA A 110 1.04 -8.52 12.78
C ALA A 110 0.29 -7.87 13.94
N ILE A 111 0.01 -6.56 13.85
CA ILE A 111 -0.77 -5.83 14.86
C ILE A 111 -2.19 -6.36 14.93
N SER A 112 -2.88 -6.47 13.79
CA SER A 112 -4.26 -6.92 13.73
C SER A 112 -4.43 -8.34 14.23
N ASN A 113 -3.56 -9.25 13.83
CA ASN A 113 -3.60 -10.65 14.28
C ASN A 113 -3.34 -10.77 15.78
N LYS A 114 -2.38 -10.03 16.29
CA LYS A 114 -2.07 -10.05 17.74
C LYS A 114 -3.22 -9.49 18.56
N VAL A 115 -3.85 -8.40 18.13
CA VAL A 115 -5.04 -7.84 18.81
C VAL A 115 -6.17 -8.86 18.80
N THR A 116 -6.43 -9.50 17.67
CA THR A 116 -7.47 -10.52 17.54
C THR A 116 -7.21 -11.71 18.48
N ASP A 117 -5.99 -12.22 18.51
CA ASP A 117 -5.59 -13.31 19.39
C ASP A 117 -5.80 -12.95 20.88
N LEU A 118 -5.40 -11.75 21.27
CA LEU A 118 -5.58 -11.27 22.65
C LEU A 118 -7.06 -11.11 23.03
N ILE A 119 -7.91 -10.69 22.10
CA ILE A 119 -9.36 -10.61 22.32
C ILE A 119 -9.93 -12.02 22.50
N ILE A 120 -9.56 -12.96 21.65
CA ILE A 120 -10.04 -14.35 21.73
C ILE A 120 -9.60 -14.98 23.06
N GLU A 121 -8.35 -14.84 23.45
CA GLU A 121 -7.84 -15.35 24.72
C GLU A 121 -8.55 -14.73 25.93
N SER A 122 -8.72 -13.41 25.93
CA SER A 122 -9.35 -12.68 27.04
C SER A 122 -10.83 -12.98 27.21
N THR A 123 -11.52 -13.44 26.14
CA THR A 123 -12.92 -13.83 26.17
C THR A 123 -13.14 -15.34 26.33
N GLU A 124 -12.09 -16.09 26.65
CA GLU A 124 -12.11 -17.56 26.72
C GLU A 124 -12.57 -18.23 25.41
N GLY A 125 -12.17 -17.63 24.29
CA GLY A 125 -12.46 -18.12 22.96
C GLY A 125 -11.49 -19.21 22.51
N ASN A 126 -11.60 -19.61 21.28
CA ASN A 126 -10.73 -20.60 20.64
C ASN A 126 -9.87 -19.95 19.56
N VAL A 127 -8.59 -19.72 19.85
CA VAL A 127 -7.62 -19.09 18.92
C VAL A 127 -7.44 -19.92 17.64
N LEU A 128 -7.40 -21.26 17.77
CA LEU A 128 -7.23 -22.16 16.63
C LEU A 128 -8.39 -22.13 15.65
N ARG A 129 -9.59 -21.84 16.13
CA ARG A 129 -10.80 -21.71 15.30
C ARG A 129 -11.14 -20.25 14.96
N GLY A 130 -10.39 -19.29 15.50
CA GLY A 130 -10.68 -17.87 15.34
C GLY A 130 -12.01 -17.43 15.98
N GLN A 131 -12.47 -18.14 17.03
CA GLN A 131 -13.78 -17.91 17.67
C GLN A 131 -13.62 -17.15 18.97
N THR A 132 -14.44 -16.10 19.16
CA THR A 132 -14.52 -15.36 20.41
C THR A 132 -15.22 -16.19 21.50
N GLY A 133 -15.07 -15.82 22.77
CA GLY A 133 -15.73 -16.49 23.88
C GLY A 133 -17.25 -16.50 23.75
N ALA A 134 -17.85 -15.45 23.19
CA ALA A 134 -19.29 -15.40 22.96
C ALA A 134 -19.75 -16.43 21.92
N GLU A 135 -18.99 -16.64 20.85
CA GLU A 135 -19.27 -17.65 19.83
C GLU A 135 -19.17 -19.07 20.38
N VAL A 136 -18.15 -19.35 21.20
CA VAL A 136 -17.96 -20.65 21.85
C VAL A 136 -19.13 -20.95 22.79
N LYS A 137 -19.55 -19.99 23.63
CA LYS A 137 -20.66 -20.14 24.56
C LYS A 137 -21.98 -20.39 23.85
N ASN A 138 -22.23 -19.71 22.72
CA ASN A 138 -23.48 -19.89 21.96
C ASN A 138 -23.57 -21.28 21.31
N GLN A 139 -22.47 -21.84 20.86
CA GLN A 139 -22.43 -23.19 20.29
C GLN A 139 -22.74 -24.27 21.35
N THR A 140 -22.22 -24.14 22.56
CA THR A 140 -22.49 -25.10 23.65
C THR A 140 -23.92 -25.02 24.11
N ALA A 141 -24.56 -23.85 24.11
CA ALA A 141 -25.96 -23.67 24.46
C ALA A 141 -26.94 -24.33 23.45
N SER A 142 -26.60 -24.33 22.15
CA SER A 142 -27.45 -24.96 21.12
C SER A 142 -27.30 -26.48 21.07
N SER A 143 -26.27 -27.07 21.64
CA SER A 143 -26.12 -28.52 21.69
C SER A 143 -26.80 -29.20 22.87
N CYS A 144 -27.40 -28.42 23.79
CA CYS A 144 -28.13 -28.92 24.97
C CYS A 144 -29.65 -28.89 24.86
N SER A 145 -30.21 -28.57 23.68
CA SER A 145 -31.65 -28.55 23.44
C SER A 145 -32.16 -29.74 22.63
#